data_bf16a2d2ee3f7b24a1eece8ba33fc174
#
_entry.id   bf16a2d2ee3f7b24a1eece8ba33fc174
#
_cell.length_a   1.000
_cell.length_b   1.000
_cell.length_c   1.000
_cell.angle_alpha   90.00
_cell.angle_beta   90.00
_cell.angle_gamma   90.00
#
_symmetry.space_group_name_H-M   'P 1'
#
loop_
_entity.id
_entity.type
_entity.pdbx_description
1 polymer ?
#
loop_
_entity_poly.entity_id
_entity_poly.type
_entity_poly.pdbx_seq_one_letter_code
_entity_poly.pdbx_strand_id
1 'polypeptide(L)'
;MRTALYNSHIESGAKLVDFHGFELPIWYSSIKEEHLATRSGAGMFDVSHMGLFRFVGRGVSEWLTGIGTQDFTKFQRGTCGYTHFLDED
;
A
#
# COMPACT_ATOMS: atom_id res chain seq x y z
N MET A 1 1.84 -11.41 11.00
CA MET A 1 3.15 -10.69 10.92
C MET A 1 3.01 -9.28 11.46
N ARG A 2 4.12 -8.63 11.83
CA ARG A 2 4.14 -7.25 12.33
C ARG A 2 4.96 -6.37 11.41
N THR A 3 4.50 -5.16 11.17
CA THR A 3 5.25 -4.16 10.39
C THR A 3 6.33 -3.51 11.27
N ALA A 4 7.25 -2.78 10.65
CA ALA A 4 8.26 -2.01 11.41
C ALA A 4 7.64 -0.93 12.33
N LEU A 5 6.41 -0.50 12.03
CA LEU A 5 5.69 0.51 12.80
C LEU A 5 4.79 -0.07 13.91
N TYR A 6 4.79 -1.37 14.12
CA TYR A 6 3.91 -2.04 15.07
C TYR A 6 3.91 -1.39 16.47
N ASN A 7 5.10 -1.14 17.05
CA ASN A 7 5.20 -0.52 18.38
C ASN A 7 4.63 0.91 18.37
N SER A 8 4.90 1.68 17.32
CA SER A 8 4.36 3.04 17.17
C SER A 8 2.82 3.03 17.08
N HIS A 9 2.24 2.02 16.45
CA HIS A 9 0.78 1.85 16.42
C HIS A 9 0.21 1.62 17.82
N ILE A 10 0.83 0.73 18.60
CA ILE A 10 0.41 0.44 19.98
C ILE A 10 0.53 1.69 20.86
N GLU A 11 1.69 2.37 20.82
CA GLU A 11 1.95 3.59 21.60
C GLU A 11 0.97 4.72 21.26
N SER A 12 0.51 4.77 20.00
CA SER A 12 -0.49 5.75 19.55
C SER A 12 -1.94 5.32 19.81
N GLY A 13 -2.16 4.21 20.51
CA GLY A 13 -3.50 3.74 20.88
C GLY A 13 -4.30 3.09 19.75
N ALA A 14 -3.63 2.58 18.73
CA ALA A 14 -4.29 1.95 17.61
C ALA A 14 -5.05 0.68 18.00
N LYS A 15 -6.23 0.49 17.44
CA LYS A 15 -6.90 -0.80 17.40
C LYS A 15 -6.38 -1.62 16.24
N LEU A 16 -5.65 -2.69 16.58
CA LEU A 16 -5.08 -3.60 15.58
C LEU A 16 -6.06 -4.71 15.20
N VAL A 17 -5.99 -5.13 13.95
CA VAL A 17 -6.70 -6.29 13.41
C VAL A 17 -5.75 -7.11 12.55
N ASP A 18 -6.11 -8.37 12.32
CA ASP A 18 -5.46 -9.16 11.27
C ASP A 18 -5.91 -8.65 9.89
N PHE A 19 -4.95 -8.18 9.13
CA PHE A 19 -5.16 -7.75 7.75
C PHE A 19 -4.23 -8.55 6.83
N HIS A 20 -4.77 -9.62 6.25
CA HIS A 20 -4.03 -10.55 5.39
C HIS A 20 -2.75 -11.10 6.03
N GLY A 21 -2.83 -11.47 7.31
CA GLY A 21 -1.71 -12.01 8.09
C GLY A 21 -0.79 -10.95 8.72
N PHE A 22 -1.09 -9.66 8.56
CA PHE A 22 -0.41 -8.56 9.23
C PHE A 22 -1.27 -7.96 10.33
N GLU A 23 -0.66 -7.65 11.50
CA GLU A 23 -1.28 -6.88 12.57
C GLU A 23 -1.21 -5.40 12.21
N LEU A 24 -2.31 -4.84 11.69
CA LEU A 24 -2.39 -3.45 11.22
C LEU A 24 -3.50 -2.67 11.90
N PRO A 25 -3.36 -1.35 12.05
CA PRO A 25 -4.38 -0.50 12.63
C PRO A 25 -5.64 -0.45 11.76
N ILE A 26 -6.80 -0.64 12.37
CA ILE A 26 -8.07 -0.35 11.71
C ILE A 26 -8.54 1.08 12.01
N TRP A 27 -8.18 1.61 13.18
CA TRP A 27 -8.34 3.02 13.56
C TRP A 27 -7.49 3.34 14.78
N TYR A 28 -7.31 4.63 15.08
CA TYR A 28 -6.73 5.16 16.32
C TYR A 28 -7.79 5.81 17.21
N SER A 29 -8.58 6.72 16.67
CA SER A 29 -9.74 7.35 17.36
C SER A 29 -11.06 6.78 16.86
N SER A 30 -11.40 7.04 15.61
CA SER A 30 -12.54 6.45 14.92
C SER A 30 -12.37 6.53 13.41
N ILE A 31 -12.98 5.59 12.68
CA ILE A 31 -12.94 5.56 11.21
C ILE A 31 -13.45 6.88 10.62
N LYS A 32 -14.56 7.41 11.16
CA LYS A 32 -15.18 8.64 10.66
C LYS A 32 -14.30 9.87 10.86
N GLU A 33 -13.75 10.04 12.06
CA GLU A 33 -12.88 11.19 12.38
C GLU A 33 -11.61 11.18 11.55
N GLU A 34 -10.97 10.03 11.42
CA GLU A 34 -9.74 9.85 10.65
C GLU A 34 -9.99 10.06 9.15
N HIS A 35 -11.13 9.59 8.62
CA HIS A 35 -11.55 9.88 7.25
C HIS A 35 -11.71 11.39 7.02
N LEU A 36 -12.43 12.09 7.91
CA LEU A 36 -12.65 13.52 7.80
C LEU A 36 -11.33 14.30 7.93
N ALA A 37 -10.44 13.91 8.84
CA ALA A 37 -9.11 14.51 8.97
C ALA A 37 -8.28 14.37 7.69
N THR A 38 -8.33 13.22 7.05
CA THR A 38 -7.65 12.98 5.77
C THR A 38 -8.22 13.84 4.65
N ARG A 39 -9.56 14.03 4.62
CA ARG A 39 -10.23 14.84 3.60
C ARG A 39 -10.02 16.35 3.78
N SER A 40 -9.87 16.83 5.01
CA SER A 40 -9.73 18.25 5.33
C SER A 40 -8.28 18.71 5.58
N GLY A 41 -7.35 17.79 5.74
CA GLY A 41 -5.95 18.06 6.02
C GLY A 41 -5.05 16.98 5.44
N ALA A 42 -4.43 16.18 6.32
CA ALA A 42 -3.55 15.10 5.92
C ALA A 42 -3.83 13.82 6.72
N GLY A 43 -3.57 12.67 6.11
CA GLY A 43 -3.57 11.36 6.75
C GLY A 43 -2.30 10.59 6.42
N MET A 44 -1.87 9.74 7.34
CA MET A 44 -0.74 8.83 7.15
C MET A 44 -1.21 7.40 7.37
N PHE A 45 -0.82 6.51 6.48
CA PHE A 45 -1.27 5.12 6.48
C PHE A 45 -0.06 4.17 6.40
N ASP A 46 -0.03 3.16 7.27
CA ASP A 46 0.94 2.06 7.15
C ASP A 46 0.48 1.08 6.06
N VAL A 47 1.20 1.08 4.97
CA VAL A 47 0.99 0.18 3.83
C VAL A 47 2.10 -0.86 3.67
N SER A 48 2.83 -1.14 4.75
CA SER A 48 3.99 -2.04 4.73
C SER A 48 3.66 -3.51 4.44
N HIS A 49 2.37 -3.87 4.40
CA HIS A 49 1.91 -5.17 3.92
C HIS A 49 2.00 -5.31 2.39
N MET A 50 2.15 -4.19 1.68
CA MET A 50 2.28 -4.17 0.23
C MET A 50 3.73 -4.41 -0.20
N GLY A 51 3.93 -5.15 -1.29
CA GLY A 51 5.24 -5.34 -1.89
C GLY A 51 5.71 -4.08 -2.65
N LEU A 52 7.01 -3.80 -2.56
CA LEU A 52 7.67 -2.79 -3.38
C LEU A 52 8.68 -3.48 -4.30
N PHE A 53 8.48 -3.35 -5.60
CA PHE A 53 9.31 -3.98 -6.61
C PHE A 53 9.95 -2.92 -7.51
N ARG A 54 11.22 -3.11 -7.80
CA ARG A 54 11.96 -2.29 -8.77
C ARG A 54 12.29 -3.12 -9.99
N PHE A 55 11.87 -2.63 -11.15
CA PHE A 55 12.13 -3.27 -12.44
C PHE A 55 13.01 -2.38 -13.29
N VAL A 56 14.02 -2.96 -13.91
CA VAL A 56 15.00 -2.25 -14.76
C VAL A 56 15.27 -3.08 -16.01
N GLY A 57 15.24 -2.45 -17.17
CA GLY A 57 15.57 -3.09 -18.44
C GLY A 57 14.77 -2.52 -19.61
N ARG A 58 15.17 -2.91 -20.82
CA ARG A 58 14.43 -2.59 -22.05
C ARG A 58 13.14 -3.42 -22.08
N GLY A 59 12.05 -2.82 -22.52
CA GLY A 59 10.74 -3.50 -22.63
C GLY A 59 10.06 -3.82 -21.31
N VAL A 60 10.57 -3.30 -20.18
CA VAL A 60 10.00 -3.54 -18.84
C VAL A 60 8.56 -3.01 -18.74
N SER A 61 8.27 -1.84 -19.29
CA SER A 61 6.94 -1.24 -19.22
C SER A 61 5.89 -2.08 -19.96
N GLU A 62 6.22 -2.56 -21.14
CA GLU A 62 5.36 -3.42 -21.95
C GLU A 62 5.17 -4.78 -21.27
N TRP A 63 6.24 -5.36 -20.76
CA TRP A 63 6.18 -6.64 -20.05
C TRP A 63 5.30 -6.56 -18.79
N LEU A 64 5.50 -5.52 -17.95
CA LEU A 64 4.70 -5.29 -16.75
C LEU A 64 3.23 -5.05 -17.08
N THR A 65 2.94 -4.31 -18.16
CA THR A 65 1.57 -4.08 -18.62
C THR A 65 0.89 -5.38 -19.03
N GLY A 66 1.65 -6.34 -19.53
CA GLY A 66 1.15 -7.65 -19.92
C GLY A 66 0.77 -8.58 -18.77
N ILE A 67 1.36 -8.38 -17.59
CA ILE A 67 1.15 -9.26 -16.43
C ILE A 67 0.47 -8.57 -15.24
N GLY A 68 0.39 -7.24 -15.26
CA GLY A 68 -0.22 -6.43 -14.23
C GLY A 68 -1.56 -5.83 -14.64
N THR A 69 -2.28 -5.31 -13.68
CA THR A 69 -3.57 -4.64 -13.91
C THR A 69 -3.44 -3.16 -14.28
N GLN A 70 -2.21 -2.63 -14.32
CA GLN A 70 -1.90 -1.24 -14.64
C GLN A 70 -1.20 -1.11 -15.99
N ASP A 71 -1.55 -0.08 -16.76
CA ASP A 71 -0.84 0.28 -18.00
C ASP A 71 0.45 1.06 -17.69
N PHE A 72 1.57 0.35 -17.61
CA PHE A 72 2.87 0.93 -17.32
C PHE A 72 3.53 1.62 -18.53
N THR A 73 2.98 1.49 -19.74
CA THR A 73 3.52 2.17 -20.93
C THR A 73 3.41 3.68 -20.82
N LYS A 74 2.49 4.18 -20.00
CA LYS A 74 2.29 5.61 -19.71
C LYS A 74 3.18 6.16 -18.60
N PHE A 75 3.93 5.30 -17.90
CA PHE A 75 4.79 5.72 -16.80
C PHE A 75 6.14 6.19 -17.28
N GLN A 76 6.63 7.28 -16.70
CA GLN A 76 7.97 7.77 -16.94
C GLN A 76 8.99 7.04 -16.06
N ARG A 77 10.25 6.98 -16.48
CA ARG A 77 11.35 6.45 -15.68
C ARG A 77 11.40 7.15 -14.32
N GLY A 78 11.56 6.38 -13.25
CA GLY A 78 11.64 6.91 -11.88
C GLY A 78 10.28 7.17 -11.21
N THR A 79 9.19 6.83 -11.88
CA THR A 79 7.86 6.84 -11.26
C THR A 79 7.47 5.45 -10.78
N CYS A 80 6.48 5.37 -9.91
CA CYS A 80 5.89 4.11 -9.47
C CYS A 80 4.38 4.12 -9.67
N GLY A 81 3.79 2.94 -9.78
CA GLY A 81 2.36 2.75 -9.89
C GLY A 81 1.91 1.54 -9.12
N TYR A 82 0.71 1.61 -8.60
CA TYR A 82 0.07 0.49 -7.94
C TYR A 82 -0.47 -0.49 -8.97
N THR A 83 -0.24 -1.77 -8.76
CA THR A 83 -0.75 -2.84 -9.63
C THR A 83 -1.02 -4.11 -8.83
N HIS A 84 -1.83 -4.99 -9.42
CA HIS A 84 -1.94 -6.37 -8.99
C HIS A 84 -1.34 -7.29 -10.06
N PHE A 85 -0.69 -8.34 -9.63
CA PHE A 85 -0.35 -9.48 -10.46
C PHE A 85 -1.41 -10.55 -10.18
N LEU A 86 -2.11 -10.97 -11.21
CA LEU A 86 -3.22 -11.91 -11.08
C LEU A 86 -2.78 -13.29 -11.58
N ASP A 87 -3.25 -14.32 -10.91
CA ASP A 87 -3.16 -15.71 -11.41
C ASP A 87 -4.27 -15.96 -12.43
N GLU A 88 -4.19 -17.08 -13.14
CA GLU A 88 -5.16 -17.46 -14.18
C GLU A 88 -6.51 -17.95 -13.62
N ASP A 89 -6.66 -18.07 -12.29
CA ASP A 89 -7.87 -18.55 -11.62
C ASP A 89 -8.80 -17.41 -11.18
#